data_f25cbe4b264e1391ab859af61ed0ceae
#
_entry.id   f25cbe4b264e1391ab859af61ed0ceae
#
_cell.length_a   1.000
_cell.length_b   1.000
_cell.length_c   1.000
_cell.angle_alpha   90.00
_cell.angle_beta   90.00
_cell.angle_gamma   90.00
#
_symmetry.space_group_name_H-M   'P 1'
#
loop_
_entity.id
_entity.type
_entity.pdbx_description
1 polymer ?
#
loop_
_entity_poly.entity_id
_entity_poly.type
_entity_poly.pdbx_seq_one_letter_code
_entity_poly.pdbx_strand_id
1 'polypeptide(L)'
;SEMVIQDEVYYTSSFPWPNLGNGDGYTLELISPSLDNSLPENWTNFNEYGSPNEVNSPTANINSIEQIKSVLWPNPVENTLNITLNINYLDNYTIELYDLKGLNLKEIFTGNLDLGDSNIFYNTDNLSTGVYLIKISSDNGINKIMKFIKR
;
A
#
# COMPACT_ATOMS: atom_id res chain seq x y z
N SER A 1 -14.16 10.71 -45.49
CA SER A 1 -13.34 11.19 -44.36
C SER A 1 -12.69 9.99 -43.71
N GLU A 2 -11.38 9.90 -43.68
CA GLU A 2 -10.67 8.88 -42.92
C GLU A 2 -10.96 9.09 -41.40
N MET A 3 -11.32 8.00 -40.74
CA MET A 3 -11.53 8.01 -39.29
C MET A 3 -10.12 8.05 -38.65
N VAL A 4 -9.79 9.13 -37.97
CA VAL A 4 -8.52 9.27 -37.24
C VAL A 4 -8.77 8.74 -35.82
N ILE A 5 -8.04 7.67 -35.46
CA ILE A 5 -8.02 7.17 -34.07
C ILE A 5 -7.36 8.27 -33.23
N GLN A 6 -8.10 8.77 -32.24
CA GLN A 6 -7.63 9.86 -31.38
C GLN A 6 -6.90 9.32 -30.14
N ASP A 7 -7.33 8.15 -29.66
CA ASP A 7 -6.76 7.48 -28.51
C ASP A 7 -7.15 5.99 -28.54
N GLU A 8 -6.25 5.10 -28.08
CA GLU A 8 -6.47 3.67 -28.09
C GLU A 8 -5.71 3.02 -26.93
N VAL A 9 -6.44 2.19 -26.17
CA VAL A 9 -5.87 1.45 -25.05
C VAL A 9 -6.06 -0.05 -25.27
N TYR A 10 -4.97 -0.80 -25.33
CA TYR A 10 -4.99 -2.26 -25.38
C TYR A 10 -4.81 -2.82 -23.97
N TYR A 11 -5.84 -3.45 -23.43
CA TYR A 11 -5.78 -4.06 -22.12
C TYR A 11 -6.12 -5.55 -22.15
N THR A 12 -5.69 -6.28 -21.13
CA THR A 12 -6.00 -7.70 -20.95
C THR A 12 -6.49 -7.96 -19.53
N SER A 13 -7.12 -9.13 -19.32
CA SER A 13 -7.52 -9.59 -17.98
C SER A 13 -6.40 -10.26 -17.19
N SER A 14 -5.15 -10.14 -17.64
CA SER A 14 -3.98 -10.78 -17.05
C SER A 14 -2.95 -9.74 -16.60
N PHE A 15 -2.16 -10.09 -15.58
CA PHE A 15 -1.01 -9.27 -15.18
C PHE A 15 -0.19 -8.82 -16.41
N PRO A 16 0.26 -7.54 -16.50
CA PRO A 16 0.27 -6.52 -15.44
C PRO A 16 -1.01 -5.67 -15.30
N TRP A 17 -2.06 -5.95 -16.07
CA TRP A 17 -3.33 -5.24 -15.96
C TRP A 17 -4.11 -5.65 -14.70
N PRO A 18 -4.87 -4.73 -14.07
CA PRO A 18 -5.78 -5.07 -12.98
C PRO A 18 -6.82 -6.11 -13.43
N ASN A 19 -7.02 -7.18 -12.67
CA ASN A 19 -7.82 -8.34 -13.09
C ASN A 19 -9.28 -8.35 -12.63
N LEU A 20 -9.66 -7.53 -11.64
CA LEU A 20 -11.02 -7.51 -11.06
C LEU A 20 -12.08 -6.89 -11.98
N GLY A 21 -11.68 -6.17 -13.03
CA GLY A 21 -12.60 -5.60 -14.03
C GLY A 21 -13.20 -6.62 -15.01
N ASN A 22 -12.83 -7.90 -14.92
CA ASN A 22 -13.23 -8.92 -15.89
C ASN A 22 -14.49 -9.69 -15.46
N GLY A 23 -15.60 -8.98 -15.29
CA GLY A 23 -16.90 -9.58 -14.98
C GLY A 23 -17.26 -9.64 -13.50
N ASP A 24 -16.39 -9.19 -12.60
CA ASP A 24 -16.62 -9.17 -11.16
C ASP A 24 -17.38 -7.91 -10.67
N GLY A 25 -17.86 -7.08 -11.60
CA GLY A 25 -18.63 -5.87 -11.29
C GLY A 25 -17.79 -4.62 -11.09
N TYR A 26 -16.47 -4.73 -11.04
CA TYR A 26 -15.57 -3.60 -10.92
C TYR A 26 -15.25 -2.96 -12.27
N THR A 27 -15.03 -1.66 -12.28
CA THR A 27 -14.61 -0.92 -13.47
C THR A 27 -13.08 -0.75 -13.47
N LEU A 28 -12.51 -0.79 -14.67
CA LEU A 28 -11.12 -0.42 -14.90
C LEU A 28 -11.05 1.11 -15.04
N GLU A 29 -10.36 1.79 -14.14
CA GLU A 29 -10.29 3.25 -14.09
C GLU A 29 -8.84 3.73 -14.17
N LEU A 30 -8.60 4.77 -15.00
CA LEU A 30 -7.31 5.45 -15.04
C LEU A 30 -7.12 6.25 -13.75
N ILE A 31 -6.02 6.05 -13.06
CA ILE A 31 -5.73 6.66 -11.74
C ILE A 31 -5.74 8.19 -11.81
N SER A 32 -5.25 8.77 -12.90
CA SER A 32 -5.31 10.21 -13.15
C SER A 32 -5.38 10.51 -14.64
N PRO A 33 -6.18 11.50 -15.08
CA PRO A 33 -6.27 11.88 -16.49
C PRO A 33 -4.96 12.38 -17.11
N SER A 34 -3.97 12.74 -16.29
CA SER A 34 -2.65 13.20 -16.73
C SER A 34 -1.63 12.09 -16.93
N LEU A 35 -1.97 10.85 -16.57
CA LEU A 35 -1.09 9.70 -16.72
C LEU A 35 -1.19 9.10 -18.13
N ASP A 36 -0.11 8.43 -18.53
CA ASP A 36 -0.06 7.68 -19.79
C ASP A 36 -1.02 6.47 -19.68
N ASN A 37 -2.10 6.49 -20.46
CA ASN A 37 -3.12 5.46 -20.44
C ASN A 37 -2.71 4.16 -21.16
N SER A 38 -1.58 4.13 -21.83
CA SER A 38 -1.02 2.90 -22.42
C SER A 38 -0.32 2.00 -21.41
N LEU A 39 -0.04 2.51 -20.19
CA LEU A 39 0.70 1.81 -19.16
C LEU A 39 -0.23 1.16 -18.13
N PRO A 40 -0.16 -0.16 -17.94
CA PRO A 40 -1.02 -0.90 -17.00
C PRO A 40 -0.98 -0.41 -15.55
N GLU A 41 0.19 0.04 -15.08
CA GLU A 41 0.40 0.57 -13.73
C GLU A 41 -0.37 1.86 -13.44
N ASN A 42 -0.86 2.54 -14.47
CA ASN A 42 -1.67 3.74 -14.36
C ASN A 42 -3.17 3.45 -14.25
N TRP A 43 -3.56 2.18 -14.29
CA TRP A 43 -4.94 1.73 -14.18
C TRP A 43 -5.17 0.95 -12.89
N THR A 44 -6.38 1.01 -12.37
CA THR A 44 -6.79 0.26 -11.19
C THR A 44 -8.26 -0.14 -11.25
N ASN A 45 -8.64 -1.11 -10.44
CA ASN A 45 -10.04 -1.46 -10.19
C ASN A 45 -10.43 -0.83 -8.85
N PHE A 46 -11.43 0.02 -8.83
CA PHE A 46 -11.74 0.72 -7.61
C PHE A 46 -13.19 0.68 -7.19
N ASN A 47 -14.13 0.77 -8.10
CA ASN A 47 -15.54 0.88 -7.77
C ASN A 47 -16.38 -0.17 -8.50
N GLU A 48 -17.34 -0.76 -7.78
CA GLU A 48 -18.22 -1.80 -8.32
C GLU A 48 -19.12 -1.30 -9.48
N TYR A 49 -19.39 0.01 -9.52
CA TYR A 49 -20.25 0.60 -10.57
C TYR A 49 -19.57 1.72 -11.38
N GLY A 50 -18.29 1.93 -11.17
CA GLY A 50 -17.56 3.04 -11.81
C GLY A 50 -17.94 4.41 -11.27
N SER A 51 -17.43 5.45 -11.92
CA SER A 51 -17.67 6.87 -11.57
C SER A 51 -18.23 7.64 -12.77
N PRO A 52 -19.47 7.31 -13.29
CA PRO A 52 -19.99 7.96 -14.46
C PRO A 52 -20.29 9.45 -14.20
N ASN A 53 -19.78 10.33 -15.07
CA ASN A 53 -19.88 11.80 -14.98
C ASN A 53 -19.18 12.44 -13.77
N GLU A 54 -18.31 11.68 -13.08
CA GLU A 54 -17.50 12.18 -11.98
C GLU A 54 -16.02 11.99 -12.29
N VAL A 55 -15.16 12.55 -11.46
CA VAL A 55 -13.73 12.23 -11.50
C VAL A 55 -13.56 10.76 -11.11
N ASN A 56 -12.74 10.00 -11.85
CA ASN A 56 -12.47 8.60 -11.56
C ASN A 56 -12.19 8.39 -10.07
N SER A 57 -12.79 7.36 -9.48
CA SER A 57 -12.70 7.06 -8.05
C SER A 57 -11.27 7.08 -7.50
N PRO A 58 -10.25 6.54 -8.21
CA PRO A 58 -8.85 6.64 -7.77
C PRO A 58 -8.35 8.08 -7.67
N THR A 59 -8.79 8.97 -8.57
CA THR A 59 -8.37 10.38 -8.57
C THR A 59 -9.00 11.14 -7.39
N ALA A 60 -10.24 10.82 -7.04
CA ALA A 60 -10.92 11.39 -5.87
C ALA A 60 -10.28 10.93 -4.55
N ASN A 61 -9.71 9.72 -4.56
CA ASN A 61 -9.08 9.11 -3.40
C ASN A 61 -7.56 9.34 -3.28
N ILE A 62 -6.89 10.01 -4.22
CA ILE A 62 -5.48 10.39 -4.06
C ILE A 62 -5.27 11.26 -2.79
N ASN A 63 -6.33 11.84 -2.26
CA ASN A 63 -6.30 12.48 -0.95
C ASN A 63 -6.62 11.55 0.23
N SER A 64 -6.87 10.25 0.01
CA SER A 64 -7.25 9.32 1.08
C SER A 64 -6.81 7.86 0.90
N ILE A 65 -5.67 7.57 0.28
CA ILE A 65 -4.82 6.63 0.99
C ILE A 65 -4.36 7.46 2.19
N GLU A 66 -5.18 7.57 3.21
CA GLU A 66 -4.73 7.98 4.52
C GLU A 66 -3.63 6.98 4.85
N GLN A 67 -2.41 7.41 4.58
CA GLN A 67 -1.24 6.63 4.96
C GLN A 67 -1.46 6.36 6.44
N ILE A 68 -1.65 5.10 6.78
CA ILE A 68 -1.79 4.68 8.17
C ILE A 68 -0.83 5.52 9.02
N LYS A 69 -1.37 6.31 9.94
CA LYS A 69 -0.54 7.07 10.85
C LYS A 69 0.24 6.06 11.67
N SER A 70 1.54 6.15 11.63
CA SER A 70 2.42 5.20 12.30
C SER A 70 3.64 5.91 12.86
N VAL A 71 4.08 5.44 14.02
CA VAL A 71 5.25 5.97 14.73
C VAL A 71 6.11 4.81 15.21
N LEU A 72 7.43 4.96 15.07
CA LEU A 72 8.43 4.06 15.66
C LEU A 72 9.13 4.77 16.80
N TRP A 73 9.06 4.20 18.01
CA TRP A 73 9.73 4.80 19.15
C TRP A 73 10.19 3.76 20.20
N PRO A 74 11.25 4.04 20.94
CA PRO A 74 12.20 5.11 20.72
C PRO A 74 12.97 4.90 19.40
N ASN A 75 13.43 5.97 18.79
CA ASN A 75 14.31 5.92 17.64
C ASN A 75 15.40 6.99 17.80
N PRO A 76 16.65 6.64 18.11
CA PRO A 76 17.24 5.28 18.16
C PRO A 76 16.70 4.39 19.29
N VAL A 77 16.67 3.08 19.04
CA VAL A 77 16.23 2.05 19.99
C VAL A 77 17.39 1.30 20.60
N GLU A 78 17.28 0.97 21.90
CA GLU A 78 18.24 0.09 22.60
C GLU A 78 17.72 -1.34 22.71
N ASN A 79 16.56 -1.57 23.31
CA ASN A 79 16.07 -2.92 23.59
C ASN A 79 14.71 -3.21 22.92
N THR A 80 13.74 -2.32 23.09
CA THR A 80 12.37 -2.57 22.61
C THR A 80 11.91 -1.44 21.70
N LEU A 81 11.58 -1.77 20.46
CA LEU A 81 10.93 -0.89 19.50
C LEU A 81 9.42 -1.00 19.67
N ASN A 82 8.75 0.11 19.84
CA ASN A 82 7.31 0.21 19.79
C ASN A 82 6.88 0.70 18.39
N ILE A 83 5.96 -0.01 17.78
CA ILE A 83 5.37 0.27 16.49
C ILE A 83 3.92 0.64 16.77
N THR A 84 3.60 1.92 16.74
CA THR A 84 2.24 2.43 16.92
C THR A 84 1.60 2.64 15.56
N LEU A 85 0.41 2.09 15.35
CA LEU A 85 -0.39 2.22 14.14
C LEU A 85 -1.76 2.77 14.51
N ASN A 86 -2.24 3.78 13.79
CA ASN A 86 -3.62 4.23 13.90
C ASN A 86 -4.45 3.55 12.80
N ILE A 87 -5.26 2.56 13.18
CA ILE A 87 -6.02 1.70 12.29
C ILE A 87 -7.36 2.35 11.97
N ASN A 88 -7.61 2.65 10.70
CA ASN A 88 -8.86 3.25 10.23
C ASN A 88 -9.83 2.23 9.62
N TYR A 89 -9.32 1.05 9.19
CA TYR A 89 -10.11 -0.02 8.59
C TYR A 89 -9.73 -1.36 9.19
N LEU A 90 -10.70 -2.24 9.38
CA LEU A 90 -10.45 -3.64 9.71
C LEU A 90 -9.85 -4.32 8.49
N ASP A 91 -8.63 -4.84 8.64
CA ASP A 91 -7.87 -5.49 7.59
C ASP A 91 -6.86 -6.46 8.20
N ASN A 92 -6.31 -7.32 7.36
CA ASN A 92 -5.19 -8.17 7.75
C ASN A 92 -3.88 -7.43 7.50
N TYR A 93 -3.17 -7.12 8.57
CA TYR A 93 -1.91 -6.36 8.53
C TYR A 93 -0.72 -7.30 8.69
N THR A 94 0.34 -7.01 7.93
CA THR A 94 1.63 -7.68 8.07
C THR A 94 2.70 -6.63 8.36
N ILE A 95 3.50 -6.88 9.40
CA ILE A 95 4.62 -6.03 9.81
C ILE A 95 5.90 -6.86 9.74
N GLU A 96 6.85 -6.41 8.95
CA GLU A 96 8.08 -7.12 8.66
C GLU A 96 9.31 -6.25 8.91
N LEU A 97 10.39 -6.88 9.36
CA LEU A 97 11.70 -6.28 9.56
C LEU A 97 12.63 -6.61 8.40
N TYR A 98 13.29 -5.59 7.89
CA TYR A 98 14.28 -5.70 6.82
C TYR A 98 15.60 -5.02 7.19
N ASP A 99 16.68 -5.53 6.63
CA ASP A 99 17.95 -4.79 6.58
C ASP A 99 17.94 -3.75 5.44
N LEU A 100 19.00 -2.93 5.38
CA LEU A 100 19.13 -1.92 4.30
C LEU A 100 19.37 -2.51 2.92
N LYS A 101 19.67 -3.81 2.80
CA LYS A 101 19.82 -4.49 1.52
C LYS A 101 18.49 -5.05 1.00
N GLY A 102 17.41 -4.90 1.79
CA GLY A 102 16.09 -5.41 1.47
C GLY A 102 15.89 -6.89 1.80
N LEU A 103 16.79 -7.48 2.61
CA LEU A 103 16.62 -8.84 3.12
C LEU A 103 15.57 -8.81 4.24
N ASN A 104 14.51 -9.63 4.11
CA ASN A 104 13.56 -9.86 5.18
C ASN A 104 14.23 -10.66 6.30
N LEU A 105 14.34 -10.04 7.47
CA LEU A 105 14.96 -10.64 8.66
C LEU A 105 13.93 -11.35 9.53
N LYS A 106 12.70 -10.80 9.60
CA LYS A 106 11.64 -11.36 10.43
C LYS A 106 10.26 -10.78 10.09
N GLU A 107 9.25 -11.63 10.14
CA GLU A 107 7.85 -11.22 10.32
C GLU A 107 7.62 -10.95 11.81
N ILE A 108 7.25 -9.71 12.15
CA ILE A 108 7.01 -9.26 13.52
C ILE A 108 5.57 -9.55 13.92
N PHE A 109 4.63 -9.30 12.99
CA PHE A 109 3.20 -9.47 13.22
C PHE A 109 2.49 -9.78 11.90
N THR A 110 1.49 -10.65 11.95
CA THR A 110 0.47 -10.79 10.90
C THR A 110 -0.88 -11.08 11.53
N GLY A 111 -1.94 -10.42 11.06
CA GLY A 111 -3.31 -10.59 11.54
C GLY A 111 -4.13 -9.30 11.52
N ASN A 112 -5.35 -9.41 12.05
CA ASN A 112 -6.25 -8.27 12.19
C ASN A 112 -5.83 -7.39 13.38
N LEU A 113 -5.99 -6.09 13.22
CA LEU A 113 -5.81 -5.09 14.28
C LEU A 113 -7.16 -4.39 14.53
N ASP A 114 -7.40 -4.03 15.79
CA ASP A 114 -8.59 -3.27 16.17
C ASP A 114 -8.52 -1.83 15.66
N LEU A 115 -9.67 -1.21 15.40
CA LEU A 115 -9.76 0.19 15.00
C LEU A 115 -9.19 1.11 16.09
N GLY A 116 -8.52 2.18 15.68
CA GLY A 116 -7.84 3.11 16.57
C GLY A 116 -6.35 2.79 16.73
N ASP A 117 -5.78 3.14 17.87
CA ASP A 117 -4.34 3.00 18.11
C ASP A 117 -3.98 1.57 18.54
N SER A 118 -3.21 0.88 17.73
CA SER A 118 -2.62 -0.42 18.01
C SER A 118 -1.12 -0.30 18.24
N ASN A 119 -0.61 -0.98 19.29
CA ASN A 119 0.80 -0.95 19.66
C ASN A 119 1.39 -2.37 19.58
N ILE A 120 2.42 -2.53 18.77
CA ILE A 120 3.18 -3.76 18.61
C ILE A 120 4.58 -3.53 19.17
N PHE A 121 5.02 -4.41 20.07
CA PHE A 121 6.34 -4.33 20.70
C PHE A 121 7.28 -5.36 20.09
N TYR A 122 8.44 -4.91 19.66
CA TYR A 122 9.47 -5.79 19.11
C TYR A 122 10.77 -5.67 19.90
N ASN A 123 11.25 -6.81 20.41
CA ASN A 123 12.55 -6.89 21.08
C ASN A 123 13.67 -6.87 20.03
N THR A 124 14.59 -5.90 20.16
CA THR A 124 15.69 -5.66 19.23
C THR A 124 17.04 -6.17 19.75
N ASP A 125 17.12 -6.88 20.87
CA ASP A 125 18.38 -7.32 21.51
C ASP A 125 19.23 -8.20 20.59
N ASN A 126 18.60 -8.95 19.70
CA ASN A 126 19.28 -9.81 18.73
C ASN A 126 19.74 -9.08 17.47
N LEU A 127 19.47 -7.78 17.36
CA LEU A 127 19.94 -6.99 16.23
C LEU A 127 21.28 -6.32 16.56
N SER A 128 22.20 -6.36 15.61
CA SER A 128 23.41 -5.56 15.67
C SER A 128 23.11 -4.07 15.57
N THR A 129 23.99 -3.24 16.11
CA THR A 129 23.93 -1.79 15.89
C THR A 129 23.89 -1.48 14.39
N GLY A 130 22.92 -0.70 13.98
CA GLY A 130 22.71 -0.41 12.56
C GLY A 130 21.37 0.24 12.23
N VAL A 131 21.11 0.37 10.95
CA VAL A 131 19.86 0.92 10.41
C VAL A 131 19.00 -0.21 9.85
N TYR A 132 17.72 -0.19 10.18
CA TYR A 132 16.75 -1.20 9.80
C TYR A 132 15.47 -0.55 9.27
N LEU A 133 14.70 -1.33 8.55
CA LEU A 133 13.42 -0.92 7.97
C LEU A 133 12.29 -1.77 8.55
N ILE A 134 11.19 -1.13 8.91
CA ILE A 134 9.89 -1.77 9.16
C ILE A 134 9.02 -1.54 7.95
N LYS A 135 8.54 -2.62 7.36
CA LYS A 135 7.51 -2.59 6.32
C LYS A 135 6.18 -2.97 6.93
N ILE A 136 5.17 -2.14 6.69
CA ILE A 136 3.78 -2.36 7.08
C ILE A 136 2.98 -2.51 5.79
N SER A 137 2.29 -3.62 5.64
CA SER A 137 1.41 -3.88 4.49
C SER A 137 0.06 -4.40 4.95
N SER A 138 -0.96 -4.29 4.11
CA SER A 138 -2.26 -4.91 4.33
C SER A 138 -2.85 -5.48 3.05
N ASP A 139 -3.86 -6.34 3.18
CA ASP A 139 -4.52 -7.00 2.04
C ASP A 139 -5.20 -5.97 1.13
N ASN A 140 -5.69 -4.85 1.67
CA ASN A 140 -6.32 -3.75 0.93
C ASN A 140 -5.31 -2.70 0.40
N GLY A 141 -4.01 -3.02 0.36
CA GLY A 141 -3.01 -2.26 -0.39
C GLY A 141 -2.23 -1.23 0.41
N ILE A 142 -2.34 -1.17 1.73
CA ILE A 142 -1.39 -0.38 2.54
C ILE A 142 0.01 -0.94 2.32
N ASN A 143 0.95 -0.06 2.02
CA ASN A 143 2.36 -0.39 1.89
C ASN A 143 3.20 0.79 2.36
N LYS A 144 3.74 0.68 3.57
CA LYS A 144 4.50 1.74 4.22
C LYS A 144 5.83 1.21 4.73
N ILE A 145 6.89 1.97 4.47
CA ILE A 145 8.23 1.64 4.94
C ILE A 145 8.71 2.74 5.90
N MET A 146 9.20 2.35 7.05
CA MET A 146 9.72 3.23 8.07
C MET A 146 11.12 2.79 8.49
N LYS A 147 11.98 3.75 8.81
CA LYS A 147 13.37 3.51 9.21
C LYS A 147 13.55 3.72 10.71
N PHE A 148 14.33 2.84 11.35
CA PHE A 148 14.82 3.07 12.71
C PHE A 148 16.32 2.74 12.83
N ILE A 149 16.93 3.22 13.92
CA ILE A 149 18.33 3.04 14.26
C ILE A 149 18.40 2.19 15.52
N LYS A 150 19.11 1.06 15.48
CA LYS A 150 19.50 0.23 16.63
C LYS A 150 20.85 0.70 17.15
N ARG A 151 20.94 0.95 18.46
CA ARG A 151 22.17 1.22 19.20
C ARG A 151 22.65 -0.01 19.97
#